data_5b81d18b2244c603abd52784f6c76d48
#
_entry.id   5b81d18b2244c603abd52784f6c76d48
#
_cell.length_a   1.000
_cell.length_b   1.000
_cell.length_c   1.000
_cell.angle_alpha   90.00
_cell.angle_beta   90.00
_cell.angle_gamma   90.00
#
_symmetry.space_group_name_H-M   'P 1'
#
loop_
_entity.id
_entity.type
_entity.pdbx_description
1 polymer ?
#
loop_
_entity_poly.entity_id
_entity_poly.type
_entity_poly.pdbx_seq_one_letter_code
_entity_poly.pdbx_strand_id
1 'polypeptide(L)'
;MVQNFSAGQKTRQAVILFLKGSATPVVMYFDNPQAIYSELKQLMKSPTPVLVEKEPIGPIKKICFVSTQIAGLLLQEEPMQ
;
A
#
# COMPACT_ATOMS: atom_id res chain seq x y z
N MET A 1 -18.15 8.41 -8.66
CA MET A 1 -17.76 9.79 -8.94
C MET A 1 -16.43 9.81 -9.69
N VAL A 2 -16.37 10.55 -10.75
CA VAL A 2 -15.14 10.68 -11.52
C VAL A 2 -14.32 11.83 -10.93
N GLN A 3 -13.09 11.56 -10.64
CA GLN A 3 -12.16 12.55 -10.16
C GLN A 3 -11.47 13.17 -11.37
N ASN A 4 -11.59 14.48 -11.49
CA ASN A 4 -11.00 15.19 -12.62
C ASN A 4 -9.71 15.84 -12.19
N PHE A 5 -8.63 15.46 -12.85
CA PHE A 5 -7.34 16.11 -12.68
C PHE A 5 -7.10 16.99 -13.89
N SER A 6 -6.50 18.15 -13.66
CA SER A 6 -6.16 19.06 -14.76
C SER A 6 -5.19 18.39 -15.70
N ALA A 7 -5.26 18.78 -16.98
CA ALA A 7 -4.30 18.32 -17.97
C ALA A 7 -2.90 18.70 -17.48
N GLY A 8 -1.99 17.73 -17.50
CA GLY A 8 -0.63 17.92 -17.01
C GLY A 8 -0.45 17.73 -15.52
N GLN A 9 -1.53 17.59 -14.77
CA GLN A 9 -1.42 17.30 -13.35
C GLN A 9 -0.93 15.89 -13.16
N LYS A 10 0.12 15.75 -12.34
CA LYS A 10 0.68 14.43 -12.04
C LYS A 10 -0.07 13.80 -10.89
N THR A 11 -0.17 12.48 -10.95
CA THR A 11 -0.75 11.70 -9.87
C THR A 11 0.21 10.59 -9.49
N ARG A 12 0.01 10.07 -8.30
CA ARG A 12 0.72 8.88 -7.83
C ARG A 12 -0.26 7.98 -7.10
N GLN A 13 0.09 6.73 -6.99
CA GLN A 13 -0.74 5.78 -6.27
C GLN A 13 -0.06 5.40 -4.97
N ALA A 14 -0.84 5.39 -3.90
CA ALA A 14 -0.37 4.98 -2.58
C ALA A 14 -0.94 3.61 -2.26
N VAL A 15 -0.12 2.75 -1.66
CA VAL A 15 -0.57 1.50 -1.09
C VAL A 15 -0.76 1.75 0.41
N ILE A 16 -1.99 1.62 0.88
CA ILE A 16 -2.32 1.91 2.27
C ILE A 16 -2.63 0.60 2.97
N LEU A 17 -1.85 0.33 4.00
CA LEU A 17 -1.89 -0.94 4.72
C LEU A 17 -2.48 -0.73 6.10
N PHE A 18 -3.50 -1.52 6.43
CA PHE A 18 -4.11 -1.51 7.75
C PHE A 18 -3.70 -2.79 8.46
N LEU A 19 -3.00 -2.64 9.56
CA LEU A 19 -2.57 -3.78 10.37
C LEU A 19 -3.49 -3.94 11.57
N LYS A 20 -3.74 -5.20 11.94
CA LYS A 20 -4.59 -5.50 13.09
C LYS A 20 -4.00 -4.89 14.35
N GLY A 21 -4.85 -4.25 15.13
CA GLY A 21 -4.44 -3.63 16.38
C GLY A 21 -3.75 -2.29 16.25
N SER A 22 -3.54 -1.82 15.01
CA SER A 22 -2.93 -0.51 14.80
C SER A 22 -4.01 0.54 14.55
N ALA A 23 -3.89 1.68 15.20
CA ALA A 23 -4.85 2.77 15.05
C ALA A 23 -4.59 3.60 13.80
N THR A 24 -3.36 3.54 13.26
CA THR A 24 -2.95 4.38 12.14
C THR A 24 -2.54 3.52 10.96
N PRO A 25 -3.09 3.77 9.77
CA PRO A 25 -2.67 3.03 8.59
C PRO A 25 -1.26 3.44 8.16
N VAL A 26 -0.61 2.54 7.42
CA VAL A 26 0.71 2.78 6.87
C VAL A 26 0.55 3.15 5.41
N VAL A 27 1.01 4.34 5.02
CA VAL A 27 0.92 4.83 3.65
C VAL A 27 2.27 4.64 2.99
N MET A 28 2.28 3.91 1.89
CA MET A 28 3.52 3.54 1.20
C MET A 28 3.45 3.89 -0.27
N TYR A 29 4.60 4.20 -0.84
CA TYR A 29 4.73 4.50 -2.26
C TYR A 29 5.78 3.56 -2.87
N PHE A 30 5.51 3.08 -4.09
CA PHE A 30 6.39 2.16 -4.80
C PHE A 30 6.43 2.55 -6.27
N ASP A 31 7.45 2.08 -6.99
CA ASP A 31 7.53 2.29 -8.44
C ASP A 31 6.39 1.59 -9.16
N ASN A 32 6.00 0.41 -8.67
CA ASN A 32 4.89 -0.35 -9.25
C ASN A 32 3.90 -0.70 -8.13
N PRO A 33 3.06 0.27 -7.74
CA PRO A 33 2.16 0.07 -6.60
C PRO A 33 1.11 -1.02 -6.86
N GLN A 34 0.67 -1.20 -8.11
CA GLN A 34 -0.32 -2.21 -8.41
C GLN A 34 0.22 -3.61 -8.20
N ALA A 35 1.50 -3.84 -8.54
CA ALA A 35 2.13 -5.13 -8.30
C ALA A 35 2.23 -5.43 -6.81
N ILE A 36 2.59 -4.42 -6.01
CA ILE A 36 2.67 -4.57 -4.55
C ILE A 36 1.28 -4.85 -3.97
N TYR A 37 0.27 -4.09 -4.40
CA TYR A 37 -1.09 -4.31 -3.96
C TYR A 37 -1.55 -5.73 -4.25
N SER A 38 -1.30 -6.22 -5.47
CA SER A 38 -1.70 -7.58 -5.87
C SER A 38 -0.96 -8.64 -5.06
N GLU A 39 0.33 -8.44 -4.82
CA GLU A 39 1.12 -9.37 -4.03
C GLU A 39 0.59 -9.49 -2.61
N LEU A 40 0.36 -8.35 -1.95
CA LEU A 40 -0.13 -8.34 -0.59
C LEU A 40 -1.54 -8.91 -0.50
N LYS A 41 -2.37 -8.63 -1.51
CA LYS A 41 -3.71 -9.18 -1.58
C LYS A 41 -3.69 -10.71 -1.64
N GLN A 42 -2.78 -11.27 -2.42
CA GLN A 42 -2.65 -12.73 -2.51
C GLN A 42 -2.21 -13.32 -1.16
N LEU A 43 -1.28 -12.64 -0.48
CA LEU A 43 -0.82 -13.11 0.82
C LEU A 43 -1.95 -13.09 1.87
N MET A 44 -2.87 -12.12 1.76
CA MET A 44 -4.01 -12.04 2.67
C MET A 44 -4.94 -13.24 2.54
N LYS A 45 -4.98 -13.88 1.38
CA LYS A 45 -5.86 -15.02 1.14
C LYS A 45 -5.38 -16.29 1.82
N SER A 46 -4.10 -16.35 2.18
CA SER A 46 -3.50 -17.54 2.77
C SER A 46 -3.55 -17.44 4.30
N PRO A 47 -3.98 -18.51 5.00
CA PRO A 47 -3.92 -18.51 6.46
C PRO A 47 -2.51 -18.74 7.01
N THR A 48 -1.56 -19.10 6.15
CA THR A 48 -0.19 -19.36 6.57
C THR A 48 0.54 -18.03 6.77
N PRO A 49 1.11 -17.77 7.98
CA PRO A 49 1.84 -16.54 8.21
C PRO A 49 3.11 -16.47 7.36
N VAL A 50 3.34 -15.34 6.73
CA VAL A 50 4.54 -15.08 5.95
C VAL A 50 5.12 -13.75 6.40
N LEU A 51 6.42 -13.72 6.63
CA LEU A 51 7.11 -12.47 6.93
C LEU A 51 7.29 -11.69 5.64
N VAL A 52 6.75 -10.49 5.62
CA VAL A 52 6.80 -9.61 4.45
C VAL A 52 7.71 -8.43 4.75
N GLU A 53 8.69 -8.21 3.89
CA GLU A 53 9.57 -7.06 4.02
C GLU A 53 9.57 -6.28 2.71
N LYS A 54 9.38 -4.96 2.79
CA LYS A 54 9.34 -4.08 1.63
C LYS A 54 10.17 -2.83 1.89
N GLU A 55 10.64 -2.22 0.81
CA GLU A 55 11.40 -0.98 0.85
C GLU A 55 10.67 0.07 0.04
N PRO A 56 9.70 0.79 0.64
CA PRO A 56 8.96 1.82 -0.06
C PRO A 56 9.83 3.01 -0.43
N ILE A 57 9.31 3.83 -1.35
CA ILE A 57 9.90 5.12 -1.67
C ILE A 57 9.36 6.12 -0.64
N GLY A 58 10.19 7.04 -0.20
CA GLY A 58 9.79 8.11 0.68
C GLY A 58 10.34 7.95 2.10
N PRO A 59 9.60 8.44 3.11
CA PRO A 59 10.15 8.48 4.47
C PRO A 59 10.30 7.09 5.11
N ILE A 60 9.43 6.15 4.76
CA ILE A 60 9.58 4.78 5.25
C ILE A 60 10.67 4.10 4.44
N LYS A 61 11.78 3.75 5.09
CA LYS A 61 12.90 3.12 4.40
C LYS A 61 12.71 1.62 4.25
N LYS A 62 12.14 1.00 5.25
CA LYS A 62 11.94 -0.44 5.24
C LYS A 62 10.80 -0.77 6.21
N ILE A 63 9.94 -1.69 5.81
CA ILE A 63 8.84 -2.16 6.65
C ILE A 63 8.82 -3.67 6.64
N CYS A 64 8.52 -4.25 7.78
CA CYS A 64 8.45 -5.70 7.94
C CYS A 64 7.21 -6.03 8.78
N PHE A 65 6.40 -6.95 8.29
CA PHE A 65 5.20 -7.35 9.01
C PHE A 65 4.82 -8.78 8.62
N VAL A 66 3.93 -9.38 9.40
CA VAL A 66 3.44 -10.74 9.13
C VAL A 66 2.14 -10.64 8.33
N SER A 67 2.03 -11.44 7.28
CA SER A 67 0.91 -11.36 6.34
C SER A 67 -0.45 -11.52 7.00
N THR A 68 -0.55 -12.38 8.02
CA THR A 68 -1.81 -12.61 8.72
C THR A 68 -2.23 -11.44 9.60
N GLN A 69 -1.36 -10.44 9.77
CA GLN A 69 -1.69 -9.23 10.52
C GLN A 69 -2.31 -8.14 9.65
N ILE A 70 -2.43 -8.36 8.35
CA ILE A 70 -3.06 -7.38 7.47
C ILE A 70 -4.57 -7.42 7.68
N ALA A 71 -5.14 -6.28 8.10
CA ALA A 71 -6.58 -6.14 8.29
C ALA A 71 -7.26 -5.61 7.03
N GLY A 72 -6.55 -4.82 6.25
CA GLY A 72 -7.10 -4.25 5.03
C GLY A 72 -6.02 -3.65 4.16
N LEU A 73 -6.37 -3.35 2.93
CA LEU A 73 -5.42 -2.88 1.94
C LEU A 73 -6.16 -1.98 0.95
N LEU A 74 -5.58 -0.81 0.66
CA LEU A 74 -6.12 0.13 -0.32
C LEU A 74 -5.06 0.48 -1.34
N LEU A 75 -5.51 0.69 -2.57
CA LEU A 75 -4.71 1.35 -3.59
C LEU A 75 -5.41 2.66 -3.91
N GLN A 76 -4.78 3.78 -3.58
CA GLN A 76 -5.40 5.10 -3.67
C GLN A 76 -4.60 5.99 -4.59
N GLU A 77 -5.29 6.67 -5.50
CA GLU A 77 -4.66 7.64 -6.36
C GLU A 77 -4.68 9.02 -5.73
N GLU A 78 -3.56 9.70 -5.74
CA GLU A 78 -3.40 11.02 -5.14
C GLU A 78 -2.81 11.99 -6.14
N PRO A 79 -3.22 13.25 -6.12
CA PRO A 79 -2.53 14.26 -6.91
C PRO A 79 -1.14 14.53 -6.32
N MET A 80 -0.17 14.73 -7.20
CA MET A 80 1.17 15.16 -6.81
C MET A 80 1.24 16.66 -6.96
N GLN A 81 1.87 17.30 -6.00
CA GLN A 81 2.06 18.74 -6.06
C GLN A 81 3.48 19.07 -6.41
#